data_7403ec428a4fd42138eb16856e0f5f91
#
_entry.id   7403ec428a4fd42138eb16856e0f5f91
#
_cell.length_a   1.000
_cell.length_b   1.000
_cell.length_c   1.000
_cell.angle_alpha   90.00
_cell.angle_beta   90.00
_cell.angle_gamma   90.00
#
_symmetry.space_group_name_H-M   'P 1'
#
loop_
_entity.id
_entity.type
_entity.pdbx_description
1 polymer ?
#
loop_
_entity_poly.entity_id
_entity_poly.type
_entity_poly.pdbx_seq_one_letter_code
_entity_poly.pdbx_strand_id
1 'polypeptide(L)'
;QIACWKGAPALACGNAMIFKPSEVTPLCALKIAEILIEAGLPPGLYNVIQGLGDVGATLVSDPRVDKVSLTGSVPTGRKVYASAASQMKHVTMELGGKSPLIIFDDADLENAVSGAILANFYSTGQICSNGTRVFVQRKIQNAFLKRLVERLGQAVIGDPQDEATNFGPMVSQRQLDIVLEYFEKAKSEGARLITGGKPIAGDGFFIEPTVFADVTDDMTIACEEVFGPLMSVLTFDDEKE
;
A
#
# COMPACT_ATOMS: atom_id res chain seq x y z
N GLN A 1 10.33 6.73 -3.54
CA GLN A 1 9.64 7.68 -2.68
C GLN A 1 10.05 7.52 -1.21
N ILE A 2 9.81 6.37 -0.55
CA ILE A 2 10.12 6.13 0.87
C ILE A 2 11.61 6.31 1.19
N ALA A 3 12.52 5.85 0.31
CA ALA A 3 13.96 6.06 0.45
C ALA A 3 14.31 7.56 0.57
N CYS A 4 13.69 8.39 -0.27
CA CYS A 4 13.91 9.84 -0.23
C CYS A 4 13.31 10.50 1.02
N TRP A 5 12.10 10.09 1.43
CA TRP A 5 11.45 10.64 2.64
C TRP A 5 12.25 10.41 3.91
N LYS A 6 12.95 9.27 4.00
CA LYS A 6 13.78 8.93 5.16
C LYS A 6 15.23 9.38 4.98
N GLY A 7 15.77 9.28 3.77
CA GLY A 7 17.16 9.61 3.46
C GLY A 7 17.44 11.11 3.49
N ALA A 8 16.59 11.91 2.85
CA ALA A 8 16.83 13.36 2.76
C ALA A 8 16.94 14.02 4.14
N PRO A 9 15.99 13.87 5.08
CA PRO A 9 16.13 14.48 6.41
C PRO A 9 17.28 13.88 7.22
N ALA A 10 17.58 12.57 7.08
CA ALA A 10 18.70 11.97 7.77
C ALA A 10 20.04 12.60 7.36
N LEU A 11 20.27 12.72 6.06
CA LEU A 11 21.49 13.34 5.50
C LEU A 11 21.55 14.85 5.78
N ALA A 12 20.43 15.56 5.68
CA ALA A 12 20.37 16.99 5.96
C ALA A 12 20.71 17.33 7.42
N CYS A 13 20.42 16.40 8.34
CA CYS A 13 20.80 16.51 9.75
C CYS A 13 22.20 15.96 10.07
N GLY A 14 23.02 15.64 9.05
CA GLY A 14 24.39 15.19 9.23
C GLY A 14 24.56 13.72 9.65
N ASN A 15 23.53 12.89 9.48
CA ASN A 15 23.62 11.48 9.80
C ASN A 15 24.12 10.65 8.61
N ALA A 16 24.85 9.57 8.90
CA ALA A 16 25.05 8.50 7.93
C ALA A 16 23.87 7.53 7.99
N MET A 17 23.55 6.90 6.85
CA MET A 17 22.48 5.90 6.80
C MET A 17 22.86 4.66 6.02
N ILE A 18 22.29 3.53 6.42
CA ILE A 18 22.29 2.27 5.69
C ILE A 18 20.85 1.99 5.27
N PHE A 19 20.63 1.88 3.98
CA PHE A 19 19.32 1.57 3.41
C PHE A 19 19.28 0.14 2.88
N LYS A 20 18.43 -0.69 3.46
CA LYS A 20 18.10 -2.01 2.95
C LYS A 20 16.72 -1.94 2.27
N PRO A 21 16.64 -1.91 0.95
CA PRO A 21 15.36 -1.97 0.24
C PRO A 21 14.70 -3.34 0.38
N SER A 22 13.44 -3.43 -0.05
CA SER A 22 12.81 -4.74 -0.27
C SER A 22 13.53 -5.49 -1.37
N GLU A 23 13.68 -6.80 -1.20
CA GLU A 23 14.30 -7.70 -2.18
C GLU A 23 13.56 -7.77 -3.52
N VAL A 24 12.28 -7.44 -3.53
CA VAL A 24 11.46 -7.44 -4.76
C VAL A 24 11.49 -6.09 -5.50
N THR A 25 12.01 -5.01 -4.89
CA THR A 25 12.08 -3.68 -5.50
C THR A 25 13.40 -2.95 -5.23
N PRO A 26 14.57 -3.56 -5.51
CA PRO A 26 15.86 -3.03 -5.07
C PRO A 26 16.49 -2.01 -6.01
N LEU A 27 16.14 -1.99 -7.30
CA LEU A 27 16.89 -1.28 -8.36
C LEU A 27 16.94 0.24 -8.16
N CYS A 28 15.80 0.86 -7.84
CA CYS A 28 15.74 2.30 -7.60
C CYS A 28 16.59 2.75 -6.40
N ALA A 29 16.78 1.88 -5.40
CA ALA A 29 17.63 2.20 -4.24
C ALA A 29 19.10 2.35 -4.64
N LEU A 30 19.59 1.45 -5.51
CA LEU A 30 20.95 1.52 -6.04
C LEU A 30 21.13 2.79 -6.88
N LYS A 31 20.16 3.09 -7.74
CA LYS A 31 20.23 4.28 -8.61
C LYS A 31 20.23 5.58 -7.82
N ILE A 32 19.50 5.65 -6.71
CA ILE A 32 19.54 6.81 -5.79
C ILE A 32 20.94 6.96 -5.20
N ALA A 33 21.60 5.87 -4.79
CA ALA A 33 22.95 5.94 -4.25
C ALA A 33 23.97 6.46 -5.29
N GLU A 34 23.87 5.98 -6.53
CA GLU A 34 24.70 6.46 -7.65
C GLU A 34 24.51 7.97 -7.85
N ILE A 35 23.25 8.44 -7.96
CA ILE A 35 22.94 9.85 -8.15
C ILE A 35 23.47 10.72 -6.99
N LEU A 36 23.39 10.26 -5.76
CA LEU A 36 23.91 10.99 -4.61
C LEU A 36 25.43 11.12 -4.64
N ILE A 37 26.14 10.05 -5.07
CA ILE A 37 27.60 10.08 -5.26
C ILE A 37 27.97 11.04 -6.38
N GLU A 38 27.29 10.97 -7.53
CA GLU A 38 27.49 11.88 -8.67
C GLU A 38 27.24 13.35 -8.28
N ALA A 39 26.29 13.59 -7.37
CA ALA A 39 25.98 14.90 -6.83
C ALA A 39 27.00 15.39 -5.78
N GLY A 40 28.03 14.62 -5.46
CA GLY A 40 29.10 14.98 -4.54
C GLY A 40 28.86 14.64 -3.08
N LEU A 41 27.89 13.76 -2.77
CA LEU A 41 27.72 13.25 -1.40
C LEU A 41 28.98 12.49 -0.99
N PRO A 42 29.59 12.83 0.18
CA PRO A 42 30.78 12.12 0.67
C PRO A 42 30.54 10.61 0.83
N PRO A 43 31.50 9.75 0.45
CA PRO A 43 31.41 8.30 0.63
C PRO A 43 31.08 7.92 2.08
N GLY A 44 30.24 6.90 2.26
CA GLY A 44 29.87 6.38 3.57
C GLY A 44 28.67 7.05 4.23
N LEU A 45 28.16 8.17 3.70
CA LEU A 45 26.97 8.81 4.26
C LEU A 45 25.66 8.17 3.82
N TYR A 46 25.58 7.67 2.58
CA TYR A 46 24.44 6.90 2.11
C TYR A 46 24.90 5.55 1.56
N ASN A 47 24.50 4.48 2.23
CA ASN A 47 24.95 3.13 1.90
C ASN A 47 23.74 2.26 1.59
N VAL A 48 23.75 1.53 0.48
CA VAL A 48 22.70 0.58 0.13
C VAL A 48 23.23 -0.83 0.27
N ILE A 49 22.52 -1.67 1.01
CA ILE A 49 22.79 -3.09 1.11
C ILE A 49 21.59 -3.90 0.64
N GLN A 50 21.87 -4.96 -0.09
CA GLN A 50 20.87 -5.91 -0.53
C GLN A 50 20.78 -7.09 0.42
N GLY A 51 19.64 -7.77 0.45
CA GLY A 51 19.45 -8.97 1.23
C GLY A 51 18.03 -9.18 1.69
N LEU A 52 17.78 -10.35 2.23
CA LEU A 52 16.49 -10.76 2.76
C LEU A 52 16.26 -10.22 4.18
N GLY A 53 15.28 -10.79 4.89
CA GLY A 53 14.92 -10.36 6.24
C GLY A 53 16.02 -10.56 7.29
N ASP A 54 16.90 -11.53 7.11
CA ASP A 54 18.06 -11.83 7.98
C ASP A 54 19.09 -10.70 7.99
N VAL A 55 19.38 -10.11 6.80
CA VAL A 55 20.25 -8.93 6.69
C VAL A 55 19.63 -7.75 7.44
N GLY A 56 18.30 -7.54 7.28
CA GLY A 56 17.57 -6.52 8.04
C GLY A 56 17.62 -6.74 9.55
N ALA A 57 17.47 -7.98 10.02
CA ALA A 57 17.54 -8.35 11.41
C ALA A 57 18.95 -8.09 11.99
N THR A 58 20.00 -8.42 11.24
CA THR A 58 21.40 -8.14 11.60
C THR A 58 21.64 -6.66 11.80
N LEU A 59 21.17 -5.80 10.86
CA LEU A 59 21.28 -4.34 11.01
C LEU A 59 20.56 -3.83 12.25
N VAL A 60 19.35 -4.29 12.51
CA VAL A 60 18.54 -3.84 13.65
C VAL A 60 19.22 -4.22 14.96
N SER A 61 19.88 -5.37 15.03
CA SER A 61 20.55 -5.87 16.23
C SER A 61 21.99 -5.37 16.39
N ASP A 62 22.60 -4.71 15.40
CA ASP A 62 23.97 -4.23 15.49
C ASP A 62 24.08 -3.03 16.46
N PRO A 63 24.92 -3.07 17.48
CA PRO A 63 25.03 -2.00 18.49
C PRO A 63 25.53 -0.66 17.93
N ARG A 64 26.12 -0.64 16.74
CA ARG A 64 26.58 0.59 16.07
C ARG A 64 25.45 1.37 15.37
N VAL A 65 24.25 0.80 15.30
CA VAL A 65 23.07 1.45 14.74
C VAL A 65 22.28 2.10 15.87
N ASP A 66 22.22 3.42 15.90
CA ASP A 66 21.54 4.19 16.96
C ASP A 66 20.03 4.32 16.72
N LYS A 67 19.62 4.39 15.45
CA LYS A 67 18.22 4.58 15.06
C LYS A 67 17.82 3.62 13.97
N VAL A 68 16.62 3.05 14.12
CA VAL A 68 15.98 2.20 13.11
C VAL A 68 14.73 2.87 12.58
N SER A 69 14.59 2.95 11.26
CA SER A 69 13.35 3.39 10.61
C SER A 69 12.85 2.28 9.67
N LEU A 70 11.70 1.71 9.99
CA LEU A 70 11.08 0.65 9.18
C LEU A 70 9.84 1.17 8.48
N THR A 71 9.68 0.78 7.21
CA THR A 71 8.39 0.75 6.51
C THR A 71 8.09 -0.68 6.12
N GLY A 72 6.94 -1.20 6.52
CA GLY A 72 6.56 -2.58 6.24
C GLY A 72 5.29 -3.03 6.98
N SER A 73 5.07 -4.34 7.01
CA SER A 73 3.89 -4.91 7.67
C SER A 73 3.95 -4.80 9.20
N VAL A 74 2.77 -4.75 9.84
CA VAL A 74 2.66 -4.73 11.31
C VAL A 74 3.39 -5.90 12.00
N PRO A 75 3.30 -7.16 11.52
CA PRO A 75 4.06 -8.26 12.10
C PRO A 75 5.58 -8.06 12.04
N THR A 76 6.10 -7.54 10.93
CA THR A 76 7.52 -7.20 10.79
C THR A 76 7.90 -6.05 11.72
N GLY A 77 7.06 -5.01 11.79
CA GLY A 77 7.25 -3.88 12.68
C GLY A 77 7.40 -4.29 14.14
N ARG A 78 6.53 -5.18 14.62
CA ARG A 78 6.62 -5.72 16.00
C ARG A 78 7.96 -6.41 16.28
N LYS A 79 8.46 -7.23 15.35
CA LYS A 79 9.75 -7.92 15.50
C LYS A 79 10.92 -6.91 15.53
N VAL A 80 10.92 -5.96 14.59
CA VAL A 80 11.96 -4.93 14.50
C VAL A 80 11.95 -4.02 15.72
N TYR A 81 10.76 -3.61 16.17
CA TYR A 81 10.62 -2.78 17.37
C TYR A 81 11.12 -3.47 18.61
N ALA A 82 10.77 -4.74 18.83
CA ALA A 82 11.24 -5.51 19.97
C ALA A 82 12.76 -5.67 19.98
N SER A 83 13.37 -5.95 18.82
CA SER A 83 14.83 -6.07 18.69
C SER A 83 15.53 -4.74 18.95
N ALA A 84 15.04 -3.64 18.39
CA ALA A 84 15.61 -2.30 18.60
C ALA A 84 15.45 -1.84 20.07
N ALA A 85 14.30 -2.08 20.68
CA ALA A 85 14.02 -1.72 22.07
C ALA A 85 14.92 -2.44 23.05
N SER A 86 15.32 -3.70 22.79
CA SER A 86 16.28 -4.44 23.64
C SER A 86 17.65 -3.76 23.77
N GLN A 87 17.96 -2.83 22.87
CA GLN A 87 19.20 -2.05 22.86
C GLN A 87 18.95 -0.54 23.02
N MET A 88 17.77 -0.13 23.46
CA MET A 88 17.38 1.26 23.69
C MET A 88 17.52 2.17 22.46
N LYS A 89 17.39 1.62 21.25
CA LYS A 89 17.50 2.39 20.01
C LYS A 89 16.27 3.25 19.77
N HIS A 90 16.46 4.40 19.13
CA HIS A 90 15.35 5.17 18.59
C HIS A 90 14.67 4.45 17.42
N VAL A 91 13.34 4.46 17.38
CA VAL A 91 12.59 3.74 16.36
C VAL A 91 11.54 4.65 15.71
N THR A 92 11.44 4.59 14.38
CA THR A 92 10.32 5.14 13.61
C THR A 92 9.68 4.02 12.82
N MET A 93 8.37 3.84 13.00
CA MET A 93 7.59 2.78 12.34
C MET A 93 6.55 3.39 11.40
N GLU A 94 6.68 3.06 10.12
CA GLU A 94 5.70 3.34 9.08
C GLU A 94 5.09 2.01 8.67
N LEU A 95 3.89 1.76 9.14
CA LEU A 95 3.23 0.46 9.02
C LEU A 95 1.94 0.57 8.21
N GLY A 96 1.30 -0.56 7.97
CA GLY A 96 0.02 -0.64 7.29
C GLY A 96 -1.13 -0.03 8.09
N GLY A 97 -2.25 0.11 7.42
CA GLY A 97 -3.46 0.66 8.00
C GLY A 97 -4.71 0.28 7.22
N LYS A 98 -5.85 0.76 7.73
CA LYS A 98 -7.16 0.61 7.11
C LYS A 98 -7.88 1.96 7.15
N SER A 99 -7.34 2.92 6.39
CA SER A 99 -7.80 4.31 6.41
C SER A 99 -9.21 4.45 5.83
N PRO A 100 -10.06 5.31 6.40
CA PRO A 100 -11.38 5.59 5.85
C PRO A 100 -11.32 6.67 4.74
N LEU A 101 -12.26 6.56 3.81
CA LEU A 101 -12.69 7.63 2.90
C LEU A 101 -14.20 7.80 3.10
N ILE A 102 -14.64 8.99 3.50
CA ILE A 102 -16.04 9.26 3.86
C ILE A 102 -16.66 10.16 2.80
N ILE A 103 -17.81 9.75 2.25
CA ILE A 103 -18.52 10.44 1.16
C ILE A 103 -19.97 10.71 1.60
N PHE A 104 -20.29 11.98 1.85
CA PHE A 104 -21.64 12.45 2.19
C PHE A 104 -22.49 12.66 0.95
N ASP A 105 -23.83 12.79 1.13
CA ASP A 105 -24.79 12.91 0.04
C ASP A 105 -24.76 14.25 -0.72
N ASP A 106 -24.10 15.25 -0.16
CA ASP A 106 -23.83 16.55 -0.79
C ASP A 106 -22.51 16.62 -1.57
N ALA A 107 -21.74 15.53 -1.60
CA ALA A 107 -20.48 15.47 -2.35
C ALA A 107 -20.75 15.52 -3.87
N ASP A 108 -19.86 16.18 -4.62
CA ASP A 108 -19.83 16.02 -6.07
C ASP A 108 -19.50 14.59 -6.45
N LEU A 109 -20.42 13.92 -7.15
CA LEU A 109 -20.33 12.48 -7.44
C LEU A 109 -19.11 12.12 -8.28
N GLU A 110 -18.75 12.95 -9.27
CA GLU A 110 -17.60 12.66 -10.15
C GLU A 110 -16.28 12.79 -9.39
N ASN A 111 -16.16 13.80 -8.54
CA ASN A 111 -14.99 13.98 -7.68
C ASN A 111 -14.91 12.86 -6.63
N ALA A 112 -16.02 12.48 -6.02
CA ALA A 112 -16.08 11.39 -5.05
C ALA A 112 -15.64 10.05 -5.65
N VAL A 113 -16.13 9.70 -6.86
CA VAL A 113 -15.72 8.50 -7.59
C VAL A 113 -14.25 8.57 -8.00
N SER A 114 -13.77 9.71 -8.49
CA SER A 114 -12.36 9.90 -8.86
C SER A 114 -11.44 9.75 -7.64
N GLY A 115 -11.81 10.37 -6.53
CA GLY A 115 -11.10 10.25 -5.26
C GLY A 115 -11.06 8.81 -4.74
N ALA A 116 -12.18 8.10 -4.81
CA ALA A 116 -12.25 6.70 -4.38
C ALA A 116 -11.40 5.77 -5.27
N ILE A 117 -11.40 5.97 -6.60
CA ILE A 117 -10.53 5.23 -7.52
C ILE A 117 -9.06 5.48 -7.18
N LEU A 118 -8.67 6.74 -7.05
CA LEU A 118 -7.30 7.10 -6.70
C LEU A 118 -6.88 6.52 -5.34
N ALA A 119 -7.74 6.66 -4.33
CA ALA A 119 -7.48 6.20 -2.97
C ALA A 119 -7.40 4.68 -2.82
N ASN A 120 -7.91 3.90 -3.77
CA ASN A 120 -7.95 2.44 -3.67
C ASN A 120 -7.11 1.71 -4.71
N PHE A 121 -6.93 2.31 -5.89
CA PHE A 121 -6.35 1.59 -7.04
C PHE A 121 -5.03 2.18 -7.53
N TYR A 122 -4.62 3.35 -7.06
CA TYR A 122 -3.27 3.87 -7.34
C TYR A 122 -2.22 2.85 -6.91
N SER A 123 -1.21 2.63 -7.77
CA SER A 123 -0.19 1.59 -7.56
C SER A 123 -0.76 0.19 -7.30
N THR A 124 -1.87 -0.14 -7.98
CA THR A 124 -2.60 -1.43 -7.84
C THR A 124 -3.01 -1.71 -6.38
N GLY A 125 -3.38 -0.64 -5.65
CA GLY A 125 -3.80 -0.73 -4.25
C GLY A 125 -2.70 -1.03 -3.23
N GLN A 126 -1.43 -1.07 -3.64
CA GLN A 126 -0.29 -1.44 -2.80
C GLN A 126 0.30 -0.21 -2.09
N ILE A 127 -0.53 0.50 -1.32
CA ILE A 127 -0.15 1.73 -0.60
C ILE A 127 -0.72 1.69 0.83
N CYS A 128 0.13 1.96 1.82
CA CYS A 128 -0.21 1.95 3.24
C CYS A 128 -1.24 3.01 3.67
N SER A 129 -1.35 4.12 2.94
CA SER A 129 -2.28 5.23 3.23
C SER A 129 -3.58 5.19 2.41
N ASN A 130 -3.84 4.10 1.69
CA ASN A 130 -5.05 3.95 0.88
C ASN A 130 -6.33 4.02 1.73
N GLY A 131 -7.33 4.76 1.24
CA GLY A 131 -8.66 4.88 1.84
C GLY A 131 -9.54 3.68 1.53
N THR A 132 -9.13 2.49 1.96
CA THR A 132 -9.71 1.21 1.54
C THR A 132 -11.05 0.88 2.19
N ARG A 133 -11.45 1.59 3.26
CA ARG A 133 -12.81 1.61 3.77
C ARG A 133 -13.52 2.84 3.22
N VAL A 134 -14.34 2.65 2.19
CA VAL A 134 -15.11 3.73 1.56
C VAL A 134 -16.49 3.75 2.17
N PHE A 135 -16.71 4.69 3.09
CA PHE A 135 -18.01 4.95 3.71
C PHE A 135 -18.81 5.87 2.80
N VAL A 136 -19.94 5.40 2.30
CA VAL A 136 -20.81 6.16 1.41
C VAL A 136 -22.16 6.34 2.06
N GLN A 137 -22.64 7.59 2.15
CA GLN A 137 -23.96 7.84 2.70
C GLN A 137 -25.03 7.12 1.86
N ARG A 138 -25.91 6.39 2.54
CA ARG A 138 -26.85 5.41 1.94
C ARG A 138 -27.65 5.97 0.77
N LYS A 139 -28.05 7.24 0.82
CA LYS A 139 -28.85 7.87 -0.24
C LYS A 139 -28.17 7.88 -1.61
N ILE A 140 -26.85 7.99 -1.65
CA ILE A 140 -26.09 8.10 -2.92
C ILE A 140 -25.36 6.82 -3.29
N GLN A 141 -25.39 5.76 -2.47
CA GLN A 141 -24.66 4.52 -2.68
C GLN A 141 -24.89 3.93 -4.09
N ASN A 142 -26.14 3.82 -4.53
CA ASN A 142 -26.45 3.23 -5.81
C ASN A 142 -25.90 4.04 -6.99
N ALA A 143 -26.00 5.38 -6.94
CA ALA A 143 -25.45 6.26 -7.95
C ALA A 143 -23.91 6.19 -7.96
N PHE A 144 -23.29 6.18 -6.76
CA PHE A 144 -21.85 6.04 -6.59
C PHE A 144 -21.34 4.71 -7.17
N LEU A 145 -21.93 3.58 -6.79
CA LEU A 145 -21.50 2.25 -7.26
C LEU A 145 -21.67 2.11 -8.77
N LYS A 146 -22.80 2.59 -9.32
CA LYS A 146 -23.01 2.58 -10.77
C LYS A 146 -21.91 3.35 -11.50
N ARG A 147 -21.65 4.59 -11.06
CA ARG A 147 -20.65 5.44 -11.70
C ARG A 147 -19.23 4.90 -11.51
N LEU A 148 -18.93 4.33 -10.36
CA LEU A 148 -17.65 3.68 -10.06
C LEU A 148 -17.39 2.51 -11.05
N VAL A 149 -18.36 1.63 -11.26
CA VAL A 149 -18.24 0.50 -12.20
C VAL A 149 -18.01 0.98 -13.63
N GLU A 150 -18.76 2.00 -14.09
CA GLU A 150 -18.58 2.60 -15.42
C GLU A 150 -17.13 3.12 -15.60
N ARG A 151 -16.58 3.77 -14.57
CA ARG A 151 -15.22 4.32 -14.60
C ARG A 151 -14.16 3.22 -14.55
N LEU A 152 -14.33 2.21 -13.70
CA LEU A 152 -13.40 1.08 -13.60
C LEU A 152 -13.39 0.22 -14.87
N GLY A 153 -14.51 0.13 -15.58
CA GLY A 153 -14.58 -0.52 -16.89
C GLY A 153 -13.73 0.11 -18.00
N GLN A 154 -13.19 1.31 -17.74
CA GLN A 154 -12.25 2.01 -18.66
C GLN A 154 -10.78 1.75 -18.27
N ALA A 155 -10.50 0.96 -17.24
CA ALA A 155 -9.15 0.63 -16.84
C ALA A 155 -8.42 -0.18 -17.91
N VAL A 156 -7.27 0.31 -18.34
CA VAL A 156 -6.37 -0.41 -19.25
C VAL A 156 -5.33 -1.13 -18.40
N ILE A 157 -5.53 -2.44 -18.27
CA ILE A 157 -4.66 -3.29 -17.45
C ILE A 157 -3.61 -3.91 -18.40
N GLY A 158 -2.33 -3.73 -18.10
CA GLY A 158 -1.29 -4.21 -19.01
C GLY A 158 0.13 -3.92 -18.56
N ASP A 159 1.05 -4.03 -19.53
CA ASP A 159 2.46 -3.76 -19.33
C ASP A 159 2.66 -2.32 -18.82
N PRO A 160 3.33 -2.12 -17.66
CA PRO A 160 3.59 -0.80 -17.11
C PRO A 160 4.55 0.06 -17.96
N GLN A 161 5.19 -0.50 -18.98
CA GLN A 161 5.98 0.25 -19.96
C GLN A 161 5.17 0.76 -21.16
N ASP A 162 3.93 0.32 -21.32
CA ASP A 162 3.01 0.86 -22.32
C ASP A 162 2.33 2.12 -21.76
N GLU A 163 2.45 3.24 -22.48
CA GLU A 163 1.87 4.53 -22.10
C GLU A 163 0.32 4.49 -21.99
N ALA A 164 -0.32 3.56 -22.69
CA ALA A 164 -1.77 3.36 -22.59
C ALA A 164 -2.20 2.69 -21.28
N THR A 165 -1.28 1.97 -20.62
CA THR A 165 -1.56 1.24 -19.38
C THR A 165 -1.76 2.22 -18.21
N ASN A 166 -2.88 2.10 -17.52
CA ASN A 166 -3.15 2.86 -16.30
C ASN A 166 -3.33 1.98 -15.05
N PHE A 167 -3.25 0.66 -15.21
CA PHE A 167 -3.36 -0.31 -14.13
C PHE A 167 -2.33 -1.44 -14.32
N GLY A 168 -1.31 -1.46 -13.47
CA GLY A 168 -0.19 -2.39 -13.54
C GLY A 168 -0.41 -3.70 -12.75
N PRO A 169 0.61 -4.57 -12.67
CA PRO A 169 0.53 -5.83 -11.96
C PRO A 169 0.71 -5.67 -10.44
N MET A 170 0.39 -6.72 -9.71
CA MET A 170 0.86 -6.93 -8.34
C MET A 170 2.38 -7.11 -8.31
N VAL A 171 3.00 -6.81 -7.17
CA VAL A 171 4.47 -6.86 -7.04
C VAL A 171 5.04 -8.29 -7.13
N SER A 172 4.24 -9.31 -6.82
CA SER A 172 4.66 -10.72 -6.82
C SER A 172 3.47 -11.68 -6.84
N GLN A 173 3.72 -12.93 -7.22
CA GLN A 173 2.73 -14.02 -7.13
C GLN A 173 2.21 -14.17 -5.69
N ARG A 174 3.10 -14.13 -4.70
CA ARG A 174 2.70 -14.24 -3.29
C ARG A 174 1.69 -13.17 -2.90
N GLN A 175 1.87 -11.93 -3.34
CA GLN A 175 0.93 -10.85 -3.01
C GLN A 175 -0.39 -11.01 -3.76
N LEU A 176 -0.35 -11.48 -5.01
CA LEU A 176 -1.55 -11.85 -5.77
C LEU A 176 -2.36 -12.92 -5.03
N ASP A 177 -1.70 -13.99 -4.58
CA ASP A 177 -2.36 -15.09 -3.86
C ASP A 177 -3.03 -14.60 -2.56
N ILE A 178 -2.35 -13.76 -1.80
CA ILE A 178 -2.90 -13.13 -0.58
C ILE A 178 -4.17 -12.33 -0.91
N VAL A 179 -4.16 -11.52 -1.97
CA VAL A 179 -5.33 -10.72 -2.36
C VAL A 179 -6.50 -11.61 -2.78
N LEU A 180 -6.22 -12.70 -3.51
CA LEU A 180 -7.26 -13.66 -3.89
C LEU A 180 -7.88 -14.36 -2.68
N GLU A 181 -7.09 -14.70 -1.66
CA GLU A 181 -7.61 -15.25 -0.39
C GLU A 181 -8.57 -14.26 0.29
N TYR A 182 -8.27 -12.96 0.28
CA TYR A 182 -9.19 -11.94 0.81
C TYR A 182 -10.47 -11.82 -0.01
N PHE A 183 -10.42 -12.02 -1.33
CA PHE A 183 -11.65 -12.05 -2.14
C PHE A 183 -12.57 -13.19 -1.74
N GLU A 184 -12.02 -14.38 -1.49
CA GLU A 184 -12.80 -15.53 -1.05
C GLU A 184 -13.35 -15.35 0.38
N LYS A 185 -12.57 -14.76 1.29
CA LYS A 185 -13.05 -14.40 2.63
C LYS A 185 -14.22 -13.41 2.54
N ALA A 186 -14.08 -12.34 1.78
CA ALA A 186 -15.14 -11.35 1.61
C ALA A 186 -16.45 -11.98 1.12
N LYS A 187 -16.37 -12.86 0.12
CA LYS A 187 -17.53 -13.60 -0.38
C LYS A 187 -18.15 -14.51 0.69
N SER A 188 -17.32 -15.24 1.43
CA SER A 188 -17.78 -16.15 2.49
C SER A 188 -18.40 -15.42 3.69
N GLU A 189 -17.99 -14.20 3.95
CA GLU A 189 -18.52 -13.33 5.00
C GLU A 189 -19.80 -12.58 4.56
N GLY A 190 -20.18 -12.68 3.27
CA GLY A 190 -21.43 -12.13 2.74
C GLY A 190 -21.29 -10.77 2.06
N ALA A 191 -20.08 -10.25 1.86
CA ALA A 191 -19.88 -9.04 1.10
C ALA A 191 -20.29 -9.24 -0.38
N ARG A 192 -21.00 -8.27 -0.93
CA ARG A 192 -21.50 -8.33 -2.30
C ARG A 192 -20.45 -7.86 -3.30
N LEU A 193 -19.97 -8.76 -4.15
CA LEU A 193 -19.07 -8.41 -5.25
C LEU A 193 -19.80 -7.54 -6.29
N ILE A 194 -19.27 -6.36 -6.54
CA ILE A 194 -19.82 -5.40 -7.50
C ILE A 194 -19.11 -5.52 -8.86
N THR A 195 -17.78 -5.60 -8.85
CA THR A 195 -16.96 -5.76 -10.07
C THR A 195 -15.61 -6.37 -9.72
N GLY A 196 -14.93 -6.94 -10.71
CA GLY A 196 -13.62 -7.57 -10.53
C GLY A 196 -13.69 -8.95 -9.90
N GLY A 197 -12.77 -9.25 -9.01
CA GLY A 197 -12.74 -10.48 -8.21
C GLY A 197 -12.02 -11.64 -8.87
N LYS A 198 -11.22 -11.40 -9.93
CA LYS A 198 -10.55 -12.45 -10.70
C LYS A 198 -9.10 -12.05 -11.03
N PRO A 199 -8.19 -13.02 -11.06
CA PRO A 199 -6.89 -12.84 -11.70
C PRO A 199 -7.10 -12.74 -13.22
N ILE A 200 -6.19 -12.07 -13.90
CA ILE A 200 -6.14 -11.98 -15.36
C ILE A 200 -5.13 -12.98 -15.85
N ALA A 201 -5.54 -13.83 -16.80
CA ALA A 201 -4.67 -14.85 -17.38
C ALA A 201 -3.59 -14.21 -18.27
N GLY A 202 -2.39 -14.79 -18.25
CA GLY A 202 -1.24 -14.35 -19.05
C GLY A 202 0.03 -14.29 -18.22
N ASP A 203 1.08 -13.74 -18.83
CA ASP A 203 2.35 -13.54 -18.16
C ASP A 203 2.27 -12.30 -17.24
N GLY A 204 2.64 -12.49 -15.97
CA GLY A 204 2.60 -11.45 -14.93
C GLY A 204 1.54 -11.66 -13.86
N PHE A 205 1.54 -10.80 -12.85
CA PHE A 205 0.71 -10.94 -11.65
C PHE A 205 -0.48 -9.99 -11.70
N PHE A 206 -1.28 -10.08 -12.77
CA PHE A 206 -2.39 -9.16 -13.01
C PHE A 206 -3.69 -9.62 -12.33
N ILE A 207 -4.45 -8.66 -11.84
CA ILE A 207 -5.72 -8.88 -11.15
C ILE A 207 -6.66 -7.69 -11.45
N GLU A 208 -7.94 -7.98 -11.58
CA GLU A 208 -8.95 -6.94 -11.82
C GLU A 208 -9.11 -6.01 -10.61
N PRO A 209 -9.30 -4.68 -10.81
CA PRO A 209 -9.73 -3.79 -9.75
C PRO A 209 -11.08 -4.27 -9.20
N THR A 210 -11.13 -4.51 -7.89
CA THR A 210 -12.23 -5.24 -7.26
C THR A 210 -12.94 -4.39 -6.23
N VAL A 211 -14.28 -4.41 -6.29
CA VAL A 211 -15.15 -3.66 -5.37
C VAL A 211 -16.12 -4.61 -4.69
N PHE A 212 -16.12 -4.61 -3.36
CA PHE A 212 -17.13 -5.24 -2.54
C PHE A 212 -18.00 -4.17 -1.88
N ALA A 213 -19.32 -4.34 -1.92
CA ALA A 213 -20.28 -3.53 -1.21
C ALA A 213 -21.02 -4.34 -0.14
N ASP A 214 -21.87 -3.65 0.63
CA ASP A 214 -22.59 -4.20 1.77
C ASP A 214 -21.62 -4.82 2.82
N VAL A 215 -20.43 -4.19 2.90
CA VAL A 215 -19.40 -4.57 3.87
C VAL A 215 -19.79 -4.05 5.25
N THR A 216 -19.67 -4.89 6.27
CA THR A 216 -19.87 -4.54 7.68
C THR A 216 -18.54 -4.37 8.41
N ASP A 217 -18.54 -3.69 9.54
CA ASP A 217 -17.32 -3.35 10.29
C ASP A 217 -16.56 -4.56 10.83
N ASP A 218 -17.23 -5.70 11.00
CA ASP A 218 -16.66 -6.94 11.50
C ASP A 218 -16.08 -7.85 10.41
N MET A 219 -16.35 -7.55 9.13
CA MET A 219 -15.79 -8.32 8.02
C MET A 219 -14.27 -8.17 7.92
N THR A 220 -13.59 -9.24 7.56
CA THR A 220 -12.12 -9.26 7.43
C THR A 220 -11.58 -8.14 6.54
N ILE A 221 -12.25 -7.88 5.40
CA ILE A 221 -11.85 -6.81 4.47
C ILE A 221 -12.11 -5.39 4.98
N ALA A 222 -12.89 -5.22 6.04
CA ALA A 222 -13.05 -3.94 6.75
C ALA A 222 -12.00 -3.76 7.84
N CYS A 223 -11.51 -4.85 8.44
CA CYS A 223 -10.59 -4.83 9.57
C CYS A 223 -9.12 -4.93 9.18
N GLU A 224 -8.79 -5.71 8.13
CA GLU A 224 -7.42 -6.05 7.76
C GLU A 224 -6.95 -5.32 6.50
N GLU A 225 -5.66 -5.00 6.45
CA GLU A 225 -5.02 -4.44 5.26
C GLU A 225 -4.79 -5.51 4.19
N VAL A 226 -5.47 -5.38 3.05
CA VAL A 226 -5.34 -6.32 1.93
C VAL A 226 -4.08 -6.07 1.10
N PHE A 227 -3.65 -4.81 1.00
CA PHE A 227 -2.50 -4.35 0.21
C PHE A 227 -2.59 -4.77 -1.26
N GLY A 228 -3.75 -4.55 -1.86
CA GLY A 228 -4.09 -4.88 -3.24
C GLY A 228 -5.31 -4.10 -3.72
N PRO A 229 -5.73 -4.29 -4.97
CA PRO A 229 -6.79 -3.50 -5.59
C PRO A 229 -8.18 -3.96 -5.15
N LEU A 230 -8.47 -3.85 -3.85
CA LEU A 230 -9.75 -4.14 -3.23
C LEU A 230 -10.30 -2.90 -2.52
N MET A 231 -11.48 -2.46 -2.94
CA MET A 231 -12.25 -1.42 -2.29
C MET A 231 -13.39 -2.05 -1.48
N SER A 232 -13.46 -1.72 -0.20
CA SER A 232 -14.55 -2.12 0.70
C SER A 232 -15.52 -0.94 0.85
N VAL A 233 -16.76 -1.10 0.38
CA VAL A 233 -17.80 -0.06 0.46
C VAL A 233 -18.76 -0.39 1.59
N LEU A 234 -18.77 0.49 2.59
CA LEU A 234 -19.66 0.49 3.74
C LEU A 234 -20.69 1.62 3.58
N THR A 235 -21.82 1.53 4.24
CA THR A 235 -22.82 2.60 4.24
C THR A 235 -23.03 3.14 5.62
N PHE A 236 -23.41 4.42 5.69
CA PHE A 236 -23.87 5.09 6.90
C PHE A 236 -25.10 5.96 6.57
N ASP A 237 -25.90 6.27 7.56
CA ASP A 237 -27.13 7.06 7.38
C ASP A 237 -26.90 8.54 7.70
N ASP A 238 -26.20 8.85 8.77
CA ASP A 238 -25.92 10.24 9.16
C ASP A 238 -24.54 10.38 9.84
N GLU A 239 -24.16 11.62 10.17
CA GLU A 239 -22.87 11.96 10.77
C GLU A 239 -22.66 11.40 12.19
N LYS A 240 -23.70 10.88 12.82
CA LYS A 240 -23.64 10.36 14.21
C LYS A 240 -23.33 8.87 14.25
N GLU A 241 -23.57 8.16 13.15
CA GLU A 241 -23.27 6.75 13.01
C GLU A 241 -21.77 6.54 12.80
#